data_908b9464eeac4b28d62f576d5d89658d
#
_entry.id   908b9464eeac4b28d62f576d5d89658d
#
_cell.length_a   1.000
_cell.length_b   1.000
_cell.length_c   1.000
_cell.angle_alpha   90.00
_cell.angle_beta   90.00
_cell.angle_gamma   90.00
#
_symmetry.space_group_name_H-M   'P 1'
#
loop_
_entity.id
_entity.type
_entity.pdbx_description
1 polymer ?
#
loop_
_entity_poly.entity_id
_entity_poly.type
_entity_poly.pdbx_seq_one_letter_code
_entity_poly.pdbx_strand_id
1 'polypeptide(L)'
;MINTLYLPELREMLAAQDREGLRVFCETLHPSQTAPFMEGLTADEQWQVLRETDLDHRTDLFSYLDWNRQVAILATQPPAEVAEVVAHLPADDRVDLLDEVPADVVDQLLLLLPPSERRDILRLRQYPEGTAGAMMTTDVVRLTETTTIRDALNELSNSAHNLEMVYYLYILDQDGYLRGVVSAREILSAMRNPTRPLSEIMNTDVIAARVTDHQEDVAELVAKLDLLAVPIVDASGRFLGIVTHDDVIDVVLEEATADAQQMAAVQPLEAPYLRTGLFELAQKRGIWLVILFFCSLSTAFTLQHLEAELLPWMVAFVPLVISAGGNSGGQAATLIITAIARGELSLRDWSKVIGREIRMGFMLGGTLFLIGLVTMWLFPQVAALGWMAVLVVPLTLNILVIAGTLPAATFPSP
;
A
#
# COMPACT_ATOMS: atom_id res chain seq x y z
N MET A 1 7.99 18.42 -4.45
CA MET A 1 8.51 19.79 -4.76
C MET A 1 7.32 20.70 -4.56
N ILE A 2 7.36 21.63 -3.61
CA ILE A 2 6.24 22.54 -3.30
C ILE A 2 5.88 23.34 -4.54
N ASN A 3 4.60 23.32 -4.93
CA ASN A 3 4.12 24.11 -6.05
C ASN A 3 3.86 25.55 -5.57
N THR A 4 4.73 26.48 -5.95
CA THR A 4 4.67 27.87 -5.50
C THR A 4 4.03 28.80 -6.52
N LEU A 5 3.43 28.27 -7.58
CA LEU A 5 2.96 29.08 -8.72
C LEU A 5 1.93 30.14 -8.29
N TYR A 6 0.93 29.76 -7.50
CA TYR A 6 -0.13 30.66 -7.03
C TYR A 6 0.09 31.18 -5.60
N LEU A 7 1.21 30.83 -4.95
CA LEU A 7 1.46 31.21 -3.56
C LEU A 7 1.48 32.72 -3.30
N PRO A 8 2.07 33.57 -4.17
CA PRO A 8 2.03 35.01 -3.99
C PRO A 8 0.61 35.58 -4.08
N GLU A 9 -0.17 35.15 -5.08
CA GLU A 9 -1.55 35.59 -5.29
C GLU A 9 -2.45 35.16 -4.12
N LEU A 10 -2.31 33.90 -3.66
CA LEU A 10 -3.07 33.40 -2.52
C LEU A 10 -2.81 34.20 -1.26
N ARG A 11 -1.54 34.57 -0.99
CA ARG A 11 -1.18 35.40 0.17
C ARG A 11 -1.68 36.83 0.01
N GLU A 12 -1.71 37.39 -1.19
CA GLU A 12 -2.29 38.68 -1.48
C GLU A 12 -3.81 38.69 -1.23
N MET A 13 -4.54 37.67 -1.74
CA MET A 13 -5.98 37.50 -1.49
C MET A 13 -6.28 37.33 0.00
N LEU A 14 -5.49 36.52 0.73
CA LEU A 14 -5.63 36.35 2.18
C LEU A 14 -5.40 37.66 2.93
N ALA A 15 -4.36 38.41 2.59
CA ALA A 15 -4.04 39.70 3.21
C ALA A 15 -5.11 40.78 2.90
N ALA A 16 -5.65 40.74 1.70
CA ALA A 16 -6.75 41.63 1.27
C ALA A 16 -8.14 41.19 1.76
N GLN A 17 -8.27 39.98 2.37
CA GLN A 17 -9.53 39.35 2.71
C GLN A 17 -10.50 39.24 1.51
N ASP A 18 -9.94 38.95 0.34
CA ASP A 18 -10.70 38.78 -0.91
C ASP A 18 -11.37 37.39 -0.95
N ARG A 19 -12.52 37.29 -0.28
CA ARG A 19 -13.28 36.04 -0.17
C ARG A 19 -13.73 35.51 -1.53
N GLU A 20 -14.15 36.38 -2.43
CA GLU A 20 -14.60 35.98 -3.75
C GLU A 20 -13.45 35.44 -4.60
N GLY A 21 -12.27 36.07 -4.56
CA GLY A 21 -11.07 35.59 -5.22
C GLY A 21 -10.65 34.21 -4.71
N LEU A 22 -10.67 33.99 -3.38
CA LEU A 22 -10.34 32.71 -2.76
C LEU A 22 -11.35 31.62 -3.15
N ARG A 23 -12.65 31.94 -3.15
CA ARG A 23 -13.70 31.01 -3.58
C ARG A 23 -13.53 30.61 -5.04
N VAL A 24 -13.34 31.58 -5.93
CA VAL A 24 -13.10 31.31 -7.36
C VAL A 24 -11.84 30.45 -7.56
N PHE A 25 -10.78 30.70 -6.80
CA PHE A 25 -9.57 29.86 -6.84
C PHE A 25 -9.88 28.42 -6.50
N CYS A 26 -10.64 28.17 -5.44
CA CYS A 26 -11.01 26.82 -5.02
C CYS A 26 -11.91 26.10 -6.04
N GLU A 27 -12.88 26.81 -6.64
CA GLU A 27 -13.89 26.25 -7.54
C GLU A 27 -13.43 26.14 -9.01
N THR A 28 -12.29 26.75 -9.39
CA THR A 28 -11.85 26.82 -10.79
C THR A 28 -11.34 25.47 -11.31
N LEU A 29 -10.65 24.71 -10.49
CA LEU A 29 -10.05 23.42 -10.84
C LEU A 29 -10.61 22.31 -9.93
N HIS A 30 -10.42 21.06 -10.35
CA HIS A 30 -10.75 19.92 -9.50
C HIS A 30 -9.94 19.98 -8.19
N PRO A 31 -10.49 19.59 -7.02
CA PRO A 31 -9.81 19.61 -5.73
C PRO A 31 -8.41 19.00 -5.74
N SER A 32 -8.22 17.87 -6.42
CA SER A 32 -6.91 17.21 -6.58
C SER A 32 -5.84 18.05 -7.29
N GLN A 33 -6.27 19.03 -8.11
CA GLN A 33 -5.38 19.95 -8.81
C GLN A 33 -5.17 21.26 -8.01
N THR A 34 -6.15 21.66 -7.22
CA THR A 34 -6.12 22.88 -6.41
C THR A 34 -5.28 22.71 -5.15
N ALA A 35 -5.43 21.59 -4.43
CA ALA A 35 -4.73 21.32 -3.17
C ALA A 35 -3.20 21.45 -3.26
N PRO A 36 -2.49 20.95 -4.31
CA PRO A 36 -1.05 21.13 -4.45
C PRO A 36 -0.59 22.59 -4.51
N PHE A 37 -1.41 23.52 -4.99
CA PHE A 37 -1.04 24.94 -4.99
C PHE A 37 -1.09 25.58 -3.61
N MET A 38 -1.73 24.92 -2.65
CA MET A 38 -1.84 25.36 -1.26
C MET A 38 -0.69 24.83 -0.37
N GLU A 39 0.17 23.94 -0.85
CA GLU A 39 1.23 23.30 -0.07
C GLU A 39 2.20 24.31 0.59
N GLY A 40 2.42 25.46 -0.04
CA GLY A 40 3.28 26.52 0.47
C GLY A 40 2.65 27.41 1.57
N LEU A 41 1.37 27.25 1.84
CA LEU A 41 0.65 27.94 2.90
C LEU A 41 0.85 27.24 4.25
N THR A 42 0.69 27.97 5.35
CA THR A 42 0.59 27.38 6.70
C THR A 42 -0.77 26.70 6.87
N ALA A 43 -0.92 25.83 7.88
CA ALA A 43 -2.21 25.19 8.19
C ALA A 43 -3.33 26.22 8.45
N ASP A 44 -2.99 27.31 9.13
CA ASP A 44 -3.94 28.41 9.37
C ASP A 44 -4.35 29.13 8.07
N GLU A 45 -3.39 29.42 7.18
CA GLU A 45 -3.68 30.02 5.86
C GLU A 45 -4.50 29.07 4.99
N GLN A 46 -4.17 27.77 4.97
CA GLN A 46 -4.94 26.77 4.24
C GLN A 46 -6.39 26.70 4.75
N TRP A 47 -6.57 26.66 6.06
CA TRP A 47 -7.90 26.67 6.65
C TRP A 47 -8.70 27.92 6.32
N GLN A 48 -8.07 29.10 6.31
CA GLN A 48 -8.72 30.33 5.88
C GLN A 48 -9.20 30.26 4.41
N VAL A 49 -8.43 29.65 3.51
CA VAL A 49 -8.84 29.43 2.12
C VAL A 49 -10.03 28.46 2.05
N LEU A 50 -9.94 27.32 2.72
CA LEU A 50 -10.98 26.29 2.74
C LEU A 50 -12.32 26.81 3.27
N ARG A 51 -12.31 27.69 4.25
CA ARG A 51 -13.53 28.24 4.86
C ARG A 51 -14.38 29.08 3.90
N GLU A 52 -13.81 29.56 2.81
CA GLU A 52 -14.53 30.38 1.83
C GLU A 52 -15.34 29.55 0.82
N THR A 53 -15.27 28.21 0.88
CA THR A 53 -16.05 27.27 0.06
C THR A 53 -17.22 26.68 0.85
N ASP A 54 -18.19 26.09 0.14
CA ASP A 54 -19.23 25.27 0.77
C ASP A 54 -18.63 24.01 1.42
N LEU A 55 -19.44 23.31 2.22
CA LEU A 55 -18.96 22.22 3.06
C LEU A 55 -18.48 21.02 2.23
N ASP A 56 -19.23 20.64 1.19
CA ASP A 56 -18.88 19.48 0.35
C ASP A 56 -17.54 19.73 -0.36
N HIS A 57 -17.41 20.86 -1.04
CA HIS A 57 -16.17 21.22 -1.74
C HIS A 57 -14.99 21.45 -0.77
N ARG A 58 -15.26 21.95 0.45
CA ARG A 58 -14.26 22.08 1.52
C ARG A 58 -13.74 20.73 1.96
N THR A 59 -14.63 19.76 2.15
CA THR A 59 -14.25 18.39 2.52
C THR A 59 -13.43 17.73 1.44
N ASP A 60 -13.85 17.85 0.18
CA ASP A 60 -13.09 17.35 -0.97
C ASP A 60 -11.68 17.97 -1.04
N LEU A 61 -11.56 19.30 -0.95
CA LEU A 61 -10.26 19.96 -0.95
C LEU A 61 -9.39 19.55 0.25
N PHE A 62 -10.01 19.40 1.42
CA PHE A 62 -9.32 18.97 2.64
C PHE A 62 -8.72 17.57 2.47
N SER A 63 -9.46 16.61 1.88
CA SER A 63 -9.00 15.24 1.63
C SER A 63 -7.79 15.18 0.69
N TYR A 64 -7.68 16.11 -0.26
CA TYR A 64 -6.51 16.19 -1.16
C TYR A 64 -5.32 16.96 -0.59
N LEU A 65 -5.40 17.55 0.61
CA LEU A 65 -4.23 18.13 1.26
C LEU A 65 -3.26 17.02 1.71
N ASP A 66 -1.98 17.37 1.82
CA ASP A 66 -1.00 16.48 2.43
C ASP A 66 -1.45 16.06 3.85
N TRP A 67 -1.34 14.77 4.16
CA TRP A 67 -1.79 14.14 5.42
C TRP A 67 -1.40 14.92 6.68
N ASN A 68 -0.13 15.37 6.79
CA ASN A 68 0.28 16.16 7.95
C ASN A 68 -0.36 17.55 7.98
N ARG A 69 -0.80 18.08 6.85
CA ARG A 69 -1.54 19.33 6.80
C ARG A 69 -2.95 19.13 7.34
N GLN A 70 -3.57 18.02 6.99
CA GLN A 70 -4.88 17.65 7.55
C GLN A 70 -4.77 17.51 9.06
N VAL A 71 -3.82 16.73 9.58
CA VAL A 71 -3.55 16.57 11.03
C VAL A 71 -3.26 17.91 11.68
N ALA A 72 -2.41 18.76 11.09
CA ALA A 72 -2.07 20.08 11.63
C ALA A 72 -3.29 21.01 11.70
N ILE A 73 -4.17 20.98 10.69
CA ILE A 73 -5.42 21.75 10.69
C ILE A 73 -6.33 21.29 11.84
N LEU A 74 -6.55 19.97 11.99
CA LEU A 74 -7.36 19.44 13.08
C LEU A 74 -6.79 19.78 14.46
N ALA A 75 -5.47 19.77 14.60
CA ALA A 75 -4.81 20.08 15.88
C ALA A 75 -4.78 21.56 16.24
N THR A 76 -4.87 22.47 15.26
CA THR A 76 -4.67 23.91 15.48
C THR A 76 -5.94 24.73 15.34
N GLN A 77 -6.92 24.26 14.56
CA GLN A 77 -8.15 25.02 14.33
C GLN A 77 -9.21 24.76 15.40
N PRO A 78 -10.18 25.68 15.57
CA PRO A 78 -11.26 25.49 16.55
C PRO A 78 -12.01 24.18 16.29
N PRO A 79 -12.16 23.28 17.28
CA PRO A 79 -12.81 21.98 17.08
C PRO A 79 -14.23 22.07 16.49
N ALA A 80 -14.97 23.13 16.80
CA ALA A 80 -16.32 23.33 16.27
C ALA A 80 -16.35 23.56 14.74
N GLU A 81 -15.31 24.16 14.19
CA GLU A 81 -15.23 24.45 12.75
C GLU A 81 -14.77 23.23 11.94
N VAL A 82 -13.83 22.45 12.48
CA VAL A 82 -13.31 21.26 11.79
C VAL A 82 -14.19 20.04 11.98
N ALA A 83 -15.01 19.99 13.03
CA ALA A 83 -15.92 18.87 13.28
C ALA A 83 -16.93 18.64 12.13
N GLU A 84 -17.34 19.70 11.44
CA GLU A 84 -18.23 19.59 10.28
C GLU A 84 -17.53 18.87 9.11
N VAL A 85 -16.26 19.19 8.84
CA VAL A 85 -15.48 18.52 7.81
C VAL A 85 -15.22 17.06 8.19
N VAL A 86 -14.80 16.81 9.43
CA VAL A 86 -14.58 15.44 9.94
C VAL A 86 -15.85 14.59 9.84
N ALA A 87 -17.04 15.17 10.08
CA ALA A 87 -18.30 14.45 9.94
C ALA A 87 -18.63 14.04 8.51
N HIS A 88 -18.08 14.74 7.50
CA HIS A 88 -18.33 14.50 6.08
C HIS A 88 -17.24 13.68 5.39
N LEU A 89 -16.13 13.39 6.07
CA LEU A 89 -15.14 12.43 5.56
C LEU A 89 -15.70 11.01 5.53
N PRO A 90 -15.22 10.13 4.62
CA PRO A 90 -15.47 8.69 4.68
C PRO A 90 -15.18 8.11 6.06
N ALA A 91 -15.84 7.02 6.43
CA ALA A 91 -15.80 6.51 7.81
C ALA A 91 -14.42 5.99 8.22
N ASP A 92 -13.70 5.34 7.33
CA ASP A 92 -12.33 4.85 7.44
C ASP A 92 -11.32 6.00 7.48
N ASP A 93 -11.31 6.90 6.48
CA ASP A 93 -10.47 8.10 6.43
C ASP A 93 -10.58 8.93 7.72
N ARG A 94 -11.79 9.03 8.25
CA ARG A 94 -12.09 9.73 9.50
C ARG A 94 -11.38 9.09 10.69
N VAL A 95 -11.35 7.76 10.75
CA VAL A 95 -10.70 7.02 11.83
C VAL A 95 -9.19 7.18 11.74
N ASP A 96 -8.63 6.93 10.56
CA ASP A 96 -7.19 7.01 10.33
C ASP A 96 -6.65 8.40 10.64
N LEU A 97 -7.36 9.44 10.20
CA LEU A 97 -6.98 10.81 10.49
C LEU A 97 -7.03 11.15 11.98
N LEU A 98 -8.04 10.66 12.71
CA LEU A 98 -8.17 10.90 14.15
C LEU A 98 -7.16 10.11 14.98
N ASP A 99 -6.60 9.02 14.47
CA ASP A 99 -5.56 8.26 15.18
C ASP A 99 -4.20 8.99 15.20
N GLU A 100 -3.96 9.89 14.24
CA GLU A 100 -2.77 10.74 14.17
C GLU A 100 -2.90 12.07 14.96
N VAL A 101 -4.11 12.43 15.39
CA VAL A 101 -4.37 13.68 16.11
C VAL A 101 -4.21 13.47 17.62
N PRO A 102 -3.70 14.48 18.39
CA PRO A 102 -3.58 14.39 19.85
C PRO A 102 -4.90 14.02 20.53
N ALA A 103 -4.84 13.12 21.51
CA ALA A 103 -6.03 12.53 22.15
C ALA A 103 -6.99 13.56 22.76
N ASP A 104 -6.47 14.66 23.30
CA ASP A 104 -7.28 15.74 23.89
C ASP A 104 -8.09 16.49 22.82
N VAL A 105 -7.59 16.59 21.59
CA VAL A 105 -8.32 17.17 20.46
C VAL A 105 -9.37 16.18 19.95
N VAL A 106 -9.02 14.89 19.84
CA VAL A 106 -9.96 13.82 19.46
C VAL A 106 -11.14 13.78 20.41
N ASP A 107 -10.93 13.85 21.74
CA ASP A 107 -12.00 13.84 22.73
C ASP A 107 -12.95 15.03 22.54
N GLN A 108 -12.44 16.21 22.19
CA GLN A 108 -13.27 17.38 21.91
C GLN A 108 -14.06 17.22 20.61
N LEU A 109 -13.43 16.71 19.54
CA LEU A 109 -14.09 16.45 18.26
C LEU A 109 -15.22 15.43 18.41
N LEU A 110 -14.96 14.32 19.10
CA LEU A 110 -15.98 13.28 19.34
C LEU A 110 -17.23 13.81 20.03
N LEU A 111 -17.11 14.81 20.90
CA LEU A 111 -18.26 15.43 21.56
C LEU A 111 -19.12 16.27 20.60
N LEU A 112 -18.51 16.83 19.56
CA LEU A 112 -19.15 17.69 18.56
C LEU A 112 -19.76 16.92 17.40
N LEU A 113 -19.24 15.73 17.10
CA LEU A 113 -19.74 14.88 16.03
C LEU A 113 -21.16 14.36 16.32
N PRO A 114 -21.98 14.15 15.26
CA PRO A 114 -23.28 13.49 15.38
C PRO A 114 -23.14 12.11 16.06
N PRO A 115 -24.18 11.62 16.74
CA PRO A 115 -24.11 10.35 17.47
C PRO A 115 -23.90 9.11 16.61
N SER A 116 -24.24 9.15 15.31
CA SER A 116 -23.98 8.09 14.32
C SER A 116 -22.49 7.96 14.06
N GLU A 117 -21.87 9.04 13.59
CA GLU A 117 -20.44 9.11 13.22
C GLU A 117 -19.54 8.81 14.43
N ARG A 118 -19.89 9.34 15.61
CA ARG A 118 -19.16 9.00 16.84
C ARG A 118 -19.18 7.51 17.16
N ARG A 119 -20.32 6.84 16.97
CA ARG A 119 -20.44 5.39 17.21
C ARG A 119 -19.62 4.60 16.18
N ASP A 120 -19.62 5.04 14.93
CA ASP A 120 -18.86 4.38 13.86
C ASP A 120 -17.36 4.51 14.09
N ILE A 121 -16.85 5.69 14.44
CA ILE A 121 -15.46 5.88 14.85
C ILE A 121 -15.07 4.95 16.00
N LEU A 122 -15.85 4.92 17.09
CA LEU A 122 -15.55 4.08 18.25
C LEU A 122 -15.62 2.58 17.94
N ARG A 123 -16.39 2.19 16.94
CA ARG A 123 -16.49 0.81 16.46
C ARG A 123 -15.33 0.45 15.56
N LEU A 124 -15.00 1.29 14.58
CA LEU A 124 -13.94 1.04 13.61
C LEU A 124 -12.57 1.00 14.26
N ARG A 125 -12.29 1.88 15.21
CA ARG A 125 -11.05 1.89 16.01
C ARG A 125 -10.77 0.61 16.82
N GLN A 126 -11.73 -0.33 16.91
CA GLN A 126 -11.54 -1.61 17.60
C GLN A 126 -10.85 -2.64 16.71
N TYR A 127 -10.81 -2.43 15.40
CA TYR A 127 -10.18 -3.35 14.47
C TYR A 127 -8.68 -3.04 14.35
N PRO A 128 -7.82 -4.08 14.35
CA PRO A 128 -6.39 -3.89 14.18
C PRO A 128 -6.06 -3.34 12.79
N GLU A 129 -5.05 -2.47 12.72
CA GLU A 129 -4.47 -2.04 11.45
C GLU A 129 -4.09 -3.24 10.56
N GLY A 130 -4.12 -3.06 9.24
CA GLY A 130 -3.83 -4.11 8.27
C GLY A 130 -4.91 -5.19 8.13
N THR A 131 -6.11 -4.97 8.70
CA THR A 131 -7.26 -5.87 8.55
C THR A 131 -8.37 -5.24 7.72
N ALA A 132 -9.21 -6.07 7.10
CA ALA A 132 -10.41 -5.63 6.38
C ALA A 132 -11.33 -4.75 7.23
N GLY A 133 -11.31 -4.93 8.55
CA GLY A 133 -12.09 -4.14 9.50
C GLY A 133 -11.58 -2.71 9.67
N ALA A 134 -10.28 -2.48 9.55
CA ALA A 134 -9.69 -1.15 9.62
C ALA A 134 -9.96 -0.35 8.33
N MET A 135 -9.89 -1.02 7.18
CA MET A 135 -10.10 -0.42 5.86
C MET A 135 -11.58 -0.19 5.49
N MET A 136 -12.54 -0.75 6.25
CA MET A 136 -13.92 -0.74 5.80
C MET A 136 -14.63 0.58 6.09
N THR A 137 -15.39 1.05 5.11
CA THR A 137 -16.39 2.09 5.31
C THR A 137 -17.74 1.51 5.72
N THR A 138 -18.48 2.26 6.52
CA THR A 138 -19.86 1.91 6.94
C THR A 138 -20.92 2.71 6.17
N ASP A 139 -20.50 3.65 5.34
CA ASP A 139 -21.35 4.60 4.60
C ASP A 139 -21.93 3.95 3.33
N VAL A 140 -22.82 2.99 3.53
CA VAL A 140 -23.41 2.14 2.48
C VAL A 140 -24.91 2.01 2.60
N VAL A 141 -25.59 1.82 1.47
CA VAL A 141 -27.04 1.54 1.45
C VAL A 141 -27.30 0.10 1.88
N ARG A 142 -28.09 -0.03 2.93
CA ARG A 142 -28.55 -1.32 3.48
C ARG A 142 -30.07 -1.42 3.30
N LEU A 143 -30.50 -2.43 2.56
CA LEU A 143 -31.92 -2.63 2.25
C LEU A 143 -32.35 -4.04 2.68
N THR A 144 -33.67 -4.25 2.70
CA THR A 144 -34.25 -5.57 3.00
C THR A 144 -34.70 -6.29 1.74
N GLU A 145 -34.82 -7.61 1.79
CA GLU A 145 -35.29 -8.44 0.68
C GLU A 145 -36.68 -8.02 0.15
N THR A 146 -37.52 -7.47 1.04
CA THR A 146 -38.89 -7.02 0.72
C THR A 146 -38.97 -5.61 0.17
N THR A 147 -37.87 -4.86 0.19
CA THR A 147 -37.82 -3.48 -0.35
C THR A 147 -38.12 -3.53 -1.84
N THR A 148 -38.99 -2.64 -2.31
CA THR A 148 -39.34 -2.56 -3.75
C THR A 148 -38.26 -1.80 -4.51
N ILE A 149 -38.17 -2.05 -5.83
CA ILE A 149 -37.24 -1.33 -6.73
C ILE A 149 -37.44 0.18 -6.65
N ARG A 150 -38.69 0.65 -6.54
CA ARG A 150 -39.00 2.06 -6.37
C ARG A 150 -38.42 2.63 -5.07
N ASP A 151 -38.62 1.92 -3.97
CA ASP A 151 -38.16 2.39 -2.66
C ASP A 151 -36.64 2.36 -2.59
N ALA A 152 -36.00 1.36 -3.18
CA ALA A 152 -34.54 1.28 -3.30
C ALA A 152 -33.96 2.45 -4.09
N LEU A 153 -34.61 2.83 -5.20
CA LEU A 153 -34.17 3.99 -5.98
C LEU A 153 -34.38 5.30 -5.22
N ASN A 154 -35.46 5.44 -4.50
CA ASN A 154 -35.73 6.62 -3.66
C ASN A 154 -34.67 6.73 -2.55
N GLU A 155 -34.35 5.61 -1.88
CA GLU A 155 -33.31 5.57 -0.84
C GLU A 155 -31.96 5.96 -1.42
N LEU A 156 -31.58 5.37 -2.54
CA LEU A 156 -30.33 5.72 -3.25
C LEU A 156 -30.29 7.20 -3.62
N SER A 157 -31.39 7.76 -4.14
CA SER A 157 -31.46 9.17 -4.52
C SER A 157 -31.36 10.13 -3.33
N ASN A 158 -31.91 9.73 -2.18
CA ASN A 158 -31.88 10.56 -0.97
C ASN A 158 -30.53 10.53 -0.26
N SER A 159 -29.84 9.39 -0.33
CA SER A 159 -28.59 9.15 0.40
C SER A 159 -27.34 9.36 -0.46
N ALA A 160 -27.47 9.54 -1.76
CA ALA A 160 -26.36 9.51 -2.73
C ALA A 160 -25.21 10.49 -2.41
N HIS A 161 -25.49 11.62 -1.77
CA HIS A 161 -24.46 12.60 -1.37
C HIS A 161 -23.63 12.18 -0.15
N ASN A 162 -24.16 11.25 0.65
CA ASN A 162 -23.52 10.80 1.89
C ASN A 162 -22.97 9.38 1.80
N LEU A 163 -22.98 8.80 0.60
CA LEU A 163 -22.52 7.44 0.35
C LEU A 163 -21.18 7.50 -0.38
N GLU A 164 -20.24 6.77 0.10
CA GLU A 164 -18.96 6.59 -0.56
C GLU A 164 -19.13 5.87 -1.91
N MET A 165 -20.05 4.89 -1.96
CA MET A 165 -20.33 4.13 -3.15
C MET A 165 -21.83 3.98 -3.42
N VAL A 166 -22.25 4.28 -4.65
CA VAL A 166 -23.64 4.13 -5.13
C VAL A 166 -23.85 2.96 -6.09
N TYR A 167 -22.77 2.21 -6.42
CA TYR A 167 -22.85 1.15 -7.44
C TYR A 167 -23.51 -0.13 -6.95
N TYR A 168 -23.36 -0.46 -5.66
CA TYR A 168 -23.90 -1.66 -5.04
C TYR A 168 -24.77 -1.35 -3.84
N LEU A 169 -25.91 -2.04 -3.72
CA LEU A 169 -26.81 -1.99 -2.58
C LEU A 169 -26.83 -3.37 -1.92
N TYR A 170 -26.63 -3.40 -0.62
CA TYR A 170 -26.50 -4.64 0.14
C TYR A 170 -27.84 -5.00 0.78
N ILE A 171 -28.28 -6.24 0.51
CA ILE A 171 -29.57 -6.74 0.97
C ILE A 171 -29.35 -7.59 2.22
N LEU A 172 -29.96 -7.15 3.32
CA LEU A 172 -29.82 -7.76 4.62
C LEU A 172 -31.17 -8.35 5.07
N ASP A 173 -31.11 -9.38 5.91
CA ASP A 173 -32.28 -9.82 6.65
C ASP A 173 -32.52 -8.96 7.92
N GLN A 174 -33.57 -9.34 8.70
CA GLN A 174 -33.95 -8.63 9.93
C GLN A 174 -32.88 -8.71 11.03
N ASP A 175 -32.03 -9.72 10.99
CA ASP A 175 -30.94 -9.94 11.96
C ASP A 175 -29.61 -9.32 11.49
N GLY A 176 -29.57 -8.70 10.27
CA GLY A 176 -28.41 -8.03 9.72
C GLY A 176 -27.45 -8.95 8.95
N TYR A 177 -27.85 -10.17 8.62
CA TYR A 177 -27.05 -11.05 7.79
C TYR A 177 -27.13 -10.66 6.31
N LEU A 178 -25.99 -10.74 5.61
CA LEU A 178 -25.91 -10.45 4.19
C LEU A 178 -26.63 -11.55 3.39
N ARG A 179 -27.66 -11.18 2.62
CA ARG A 179 -28.52 -12.07 1.82
C ARG A 179 -28.24 -11.95 0.33
N GLY A 180 -27.82 -10.78 -0.11
CA GLY A 180 -27.54 -10.54 -1.52
C GLY A 180 -27.00 -9.15 -1.78
N VAL A 181 -26.68 -8.91 -3.03
CA VAL A 181 -26.26 -7.61 -3.55
C VAL A 181 -27.05 -7.31 -4.82
N VAL A 182 -27.40 -6.03 -5.01
CA VAL A 182 -28.02 -5.53 -6.24
C VAL A 182 -27.21 -4.35 -6.73
N SER A 183 -26.84 -4.34 -8.00
CA SER A 183 -26.19 -3.19 -8.62
C SER A 183 -27.20 -2.09 -8.99
N ALA A 184 -26.77 -0.83 -8.97
CA ALA A 184 -27.57 0.28 -9.46
C ALA A 184 -28.05 0.04 -10.93
N ARG A 185 -27.22 -0.64 -11.75
CA ARG A 185 -27.58 -1.05 -13.12
C ARG A 185 -28.77 -2.01 -13.16
N GLU A 186 -28.80 -2.98 -12.26
CA GLU A 186 -29.93 -3.94 -12.16
C GLU A 186 -31.21 -3.23 -11.72
N ILE A 187 -31.13 -2.32 -10.76
CA ILE A 187 -32.27 -1.49 -10.35
C ILE A 187 -32.82 -0.69 -11.52
N LEU A 188 -31.96 0.04 -12.25
CA LEU A 188 -32.36 0.81 -13.42
C LEU A 188 -32.97 -0.08 -14.51
N SER A 189 -32.41 -1.27 -14.74
CA SER A 189 -32.94 -2.22 -15.75
C SER A 189 -34.31 -2.79 -15.34
N ALA A 190 -34.57 -2.95 -14.05
CA ALA A 190 -35.79 -3.48 -13.49
C ALA A 190 -36.90 -2.42 -13.29
N MET A 191 -36.64 -1.15 -13.57
CA MET A 191 -37.58 -0.01 -13.41
C MET A 191 -38.91 -0.17 -14.19
N ARG A 192 -38.98 -1.09 -15.13
CA ARG A 192 -40.24 -1.41 -15.83
C ARG A 192 -41.32 -1.97 -14.89
N ASN A 193 -40.90 -2.63 -13.79
CA ASN A 193 -41.76 -3.19 -12.75
C ASN A 193 -41.32 -2.68 -11.37
N PRO A 194 -41.59 -1.42 -11.03
CA PRO A 194 -40.99 -0.75 -9.85
C PRO A 194 -41.53 -1.28 -8.52
N THR A 195 -42.59 -2.10 -8.52
CA THR A 195 -43.16 -2.73 -7.32
C THR A 195 -42.60 -4.13 -7.02
N ARG A 196 -41.69 -4.65 -7.87
CA ARG A 196 -41.00 -5.93 -7.57
C ARG A 196 -40.10 -5.77 -6.36
N PRO A 197 -40.06 -6.78 -5.46
CA PRO A 197 -39.11 -6.82 -4.36
C PRO A 197 -37.68 -7.09 -4.86
N LEU A 198 -36.68 -6.61 -4.11
CA LEU A 198 -35.26 -6.82 -4.43
C LEU A 198 -34.87 -8.29 -4.39
N SER A 199 -35.54 -9.11 -3.60
CA SER A 199 -35.33 -10.57 -3.56
C SER A 199 -35.46 -11.27 -4.91
N GLU A 200 -36.16 -10.69 -5.89
CA GLU A 200 -36.33 -11.27 -7.22
C GLU A 200 -35.24 -10.90 -8.21
N ILE A 201 -34.40 -9.91 -7.87
CA ILE A 201 -33.35 -9.42 -8.77
C ILE A 201 -31.95 -9.45 -8.13
N MET A 202 -31.85 -9.69 -6.82
CA MET A 202 -30.57 -9.71 -6.12
C MET A 202 -29.72 -10.92 -6.52
N ASN A 203 -28.42 -10.73 -6.56
CA ASN A 203 -27.45 -11.81 -6.61
C ASN A 203 -27.23 -12.35 -5.19
N THR A 204 -27.48 -13.64 -4.97
CA THR A 204 -27.29 -14.31 -3.68
C THR A 204 -25.93 -14.98 -3.54
N ASP A 205 -25.18 -15.11 -4.62
CA ASP A 205 -23.81 -15.63 -4.62
C ASP A 205 -22.84 -14.46 -4.38
N VAL A 206 -22.83 -13.95 -3.15
CA VAL A 206 -22.05 -12.78 -2.77
C VAL A 206 -20.72 -13.21 -2.20
N ILE A 207 -19.66 -12.71 -2.81
CA ILE A 207 -18.32 -12.88 -2.30
C ILE A 207 -18.10 -11.82 -1.22
N ALA A 208 -17.76 -12.25 -0.01
CA ALA A 208 -17.55 -11.40 1.15
C ALA A 208 -16.22 -11.76 1.83
N ALA A 209 -15.55 -10.78 2.40
CA ALA A 209 -14.38 -10.96 3.26
C ALA A 209 -14.77 -10.87 4.74
N ARG A 210 -13.96 -11.45 5.60
CA ARG A 210 -14.16 -11.35 7.04
C ARG A 210 -13.47 -10.10 7.59
N VAL A 211 -14.02 -9.54 8.61
CA VAL A 211 -13.46 -8.36 9.30
C VAL A 211 -12.03 -8.56 9.79
N THR A 212 -11.61 -9.80 10.02
CA THR A 212 -10.27 -10.18 10.47
C THR A 212 -9.31 -10.58 9.36
N ASP A 213 -9.78 -10.62 8.10
CA ASP A 213 -8.91 -10.97 6.98
C ASP A 213 -7.87 -9.87 6.75
N HIS A 214 -6.69 -10.25 6.29
CA HIS A 214 -5.60 -9.32 6.03
C HIS A 214 -5.96 -8.40 4.84
N GLN A 215 -5.49 -7.16 4.87
CA GLN A 215 -5.70 -6.20 3.79
C GLN A 215 -5.22 -6.73 2.43
N GLU A 216 -4.09 -7.45 2.39
CA GLU A 216 -3.57 -8.09 1.17
C GLU A 216 -4.54 -9.13 0.59
N ASP A 217 -5.16 -9.96 1.45
CA ASP A 217 -6.12 -10.99 1.01
C ASP A 217 -7.36 -10.35 0.38
N VAL A 218 -7.81 -9.21 0.96
CA VAL A 218 -8.93 -8.43 0.39
C VAL A 218 -8.53 -7.78 -0.93
N ALA A 219 -7.32 -7.24 -1.01
CA ALA A 219 -6.78 -6.64 -2.23
C ALA A 219 -6.66 -7.69 -3.36
N GLU A 220 -6.15 -8.89 -3.05
CA GLU A 220 -6.11 -9.99 -4.03
C GLU A 220 -7.52 -10.39 -4.50
N LEU A 221 -8.48 -10.44 -3.59
CA LEU A 221 -9.87 -10.78 -3.89
C LEU A 221 -10.49 -9.77 -4.86
N VAL A 222 -10.33 -8.47 -4.59
CA VAL A 222 -10.82 -7.38 -5.45
C VAL A 222 -10.16 -7.43 -6.82
N ALA A 223 -8.83 -7.55 -6.87
CA ALA A 223 -8.08 -7.59 -8.11
C ALA A 223 -8.38 -8.82 -8.98
N LYS A 224 -8.59 -9.99 -8.35
CA LYS A 224 -8.84 -11.25 -9.05
C LYS A 224 -10.26 -11.35 -9.64
N LEU A 225 -11.21 -10.68 -9.03
CA LEU A 225 -12.63 -10.76 -9.38
C LEU A 225 -13.17 -9.48 -10.01
N ASP A 226 -12.32 -8.49 -10.24
CA ASP A 226 -12.67 -7.18 -10.82
C ASP A 226 -13.84 -6.51 -10.06
N LEU A 227 -13.82 -6.58 -8.72
CA LEU A 227 -14.88 -6.03 -7.87
C LEU A 227 -14.66 -4.54 -7.64
N LEU A 228 -15.73 -3.76 -7.58
CA LEU A 228 -15.67 -2.34 -7.21
C LEU A 228 -15.74 -2.15 -5.69
N ALA A 229 -16.29 -3.12 -4.97
CA ALA A 229 -16.30 -3.19 -3.51
C ALA A 229 -16.53 -4.62 -3.04
N VAL A 230 -16.03 -4.94 -1.86
CA VAL A 230 -16.23 -6.23 -1.17
C VAL A 230 -16.97 -5.99 0.14
N PRO A 231 -18.10 -6.66 0.38
CA PRO A 231 -18.77 -6.61 1.66
C PRO A 231 -17.95 -7.32 2.74
N ILE A 232 -17.88 -6.69 3.90
CA ILE A 232 -17.19 -7.20 5.07
C ILE A 232 -18.21 -7.75 6.07
N VAL A 233 -17.95 -8.95 6.56
CA VAL A 233 -18.82 -9.65 7.50
C VAL A 233 -18.07 -10.06 8.77
N ASP A 234 -18.80 -10.21 9.87
CA ASP A 234 -18.26 -10.78 11.10
C ASP A 234 -18.16 -12.32 11.02
N ALA A 235 -17.64 -12.95 12.08
CA ALA A 235 -17.52 -14.40 12.17
C ALA A 235 -18.86 -15.15 12.06
N SER A 236 -20.00 -14.47 12.33
CA SER A 236 -21.35 -15.03 12.21
C SER A 236 -21.96 -14.83 10.82
N GLY A 237 -21.36 -14.02 9.96
CA GLY A 237 -21.88 -13.65 8.62
C GLY A 237 -22.76 -12.41 8.63
N ARG A 238 -22.76 -11.61 9.69
CA ARG A 238 -23.45 -10.31 9.73
C ARG A 238 -22.66 -9.28 8.97
N PHE A 239 -23.35 -8.47 8.20
CA PHE A 239 -22.76 -7.39 7.42
C PHE A 239 -22.30 -6.26 8.33
N LEU A 240 -21.05 -5.82 8.12
CA LEU A 240 -20.43 -4.75 8.89
C LEU A 240 -20.24 -3.47 8.08
N GLY A 241 -19.70 -3.58 6.88
CA GLY A 241 -19.37 -2.50 5.97
C GLY A 241 -18.88 -3.03 4.63
N ILE A 242 -18.19 -2.19 3.88
CA ILE A 242 -17.54 -2.56 2.61
C ILE A 242 -16.09 -2.05 2.60
N VAL A 243 -15.26 -2.68 1.80
CA VAL A 243 -13.97 -2.14 1.35
C VAL A 243 -14.10 -1.80 -0.12
N THR A 244 -13.75 -0.60 -0.50
CA THR A 244 -13.85 -0.10 -1.87
C THR A 244 -12.58 -0.38 -2.67
N HIS A 245 -12.63 -0.25 -3.98
CA HIS A 245 -11.49 -0.58 -4.85
C HIS A 245 -10.37 0.46 -4.79
N ASP A 246 -10.68 1.71 -4.47
CA ASP A 246 -9.72 2.80 -4.28
C ASP A 246 -8.83 2.55 -3.07
N ASP A 247 -9.40 2.18 -1.91
CA ASP A 247 -8.64 1.79 -0.73
C ASP A 247 -7.74 0.58 -1.01
N VAL A 248 -8.26 -0.38 -1.79
CA VAL A 248 -7.47 -1.54 -2.24
C VAL A 248 -6.30 -1.12 -3.11
N ILE A 249 -6.43 -0.10 -3.96
CA ILE A 249 -5.31 0.41 -4.76
C ILE A 249 -4.21 0.97 -3.85
N ASP A 250 -4.58 1.70 -2.80
CA ASP A 250 -3.62 2.26 -1.87
C ASP A 250 -2.88 1.16 -1.09
N VAL A 251 -3.59 0.12 -0.64
CA VAL A 251 -2.97 -1.07 -0.03
C VAL A 251 -1.99 -1.74 -1.00
N VAL A 252 -2.37 -1.96 -2.26
CA VAL A 252 -1.48 -2.58 -3.26
C VAL A 252 -0.21 -1.75 -3.47
N LEU A 253 -0.30 -0.43 -3.47
CA LEU A 253 0.86 0.46 -3.60
C LEU A 253 1.75 0.44 -2.34
N GLU A 254 1.15 0.40 -1.17
CA GLU A 254 1.85 0.30 0.10
C GLU A 254 2.62 -1.02 0.20
N GLU A 255 1.95 -2.15 -0.05
CA GLU A 255 2.54 -3.48 -0.03
C GLU A 255 3.65 -3.63 -1.09
N ALA A 256 3.42 -3.13 -2.32
CA ALA A 256 4.46 -3.15 -3.34
C ALA A 256 5.69 -2.32 -2.93
N THR A 257 5.48 -1.24 -2.19
CA THR A 257 6.57 -0.40 -1.65
C THR A 257 7.31 -1.12 -0.53
N ALA A 258 6.58 -1.75 0.40
CA ALA A 258 7.15 -2.54 1.49
C ALA A 258 7.96 -3.73 0.95
N ASP A 259 7.43 -4.44 -0.03
CA ASP A 259 8.11 -5.52 -0.74
C ASP A 259 9.41 -5.05 -1.40
N ALA A 260 9.39 -3.91 -2.09
CA ALA A 260 10.58 -3.35 -2.71
C ALA A 260 11.66 -2.99 -1.68
N GLN A 261 11.26 -2.48 -0.51
CA GLN A 261 12.17 -2.16 0.58
C GLN A 261 12.75 -3.45 1.22
N GLN A 262 11.92 -4.46 1.44
CA GLN A 262 12.36 -5.77 1.94
C GLN A 262 13.31 -6.48 0.97
N MET A 263 13.05 -6.41 -0.33
CA MET A 263 13.99 -6.93 -1.36
C MET A 263 15.36 -6.26 -1.28
N ALA A 264 15.41 -4.99 -0.87
CA ALA A 264 16.66 -4.26 -0.62
C ALA A 264 17.24 -4.53 0.79
N ALA A 265 16.66 -5.46 1.56
CA ALA A 265 17.01 -5.76 2.95
C ALA A 265 16.89 -4.53 3.88
N VAL A 266 15.93 -3.67 3.61
CA VAL A 266 15.52 -2.54 4.45
C VAL A 266 14.16 -2.90 5.05
N GLN A 267 14.00 -2.68 6.36
CA GLN A 267 12.69 -2.83 6.98
C GLN A 267 11.72 -1.76 6.44
N PRO A 268 10.43 -2.09 6.20
CA PRO A 268 9.45 -1.13 5.72
C PRO A 268 9.41 0.15 6.54
N LEU A 269 9.26 1.27 5.84
CA LEU A 269 9.13 2.59 6.46
C LEU A 269 7.65 2.88 6.69
N GLU A 270 7.29 3.25 7.91
CA GLU A 270 5.92 3.66 8.29
C GLU A 270 5.60 5.10 7.84
N ALA A 271 6.63 5.89 7.54
CA ALA A 271 6.50 7.26 7.11
C ALA A 271 7.29 7.53 5.81
N PRO A 272 6.94 8.57 5.03
CA PRO A 272 7.70 8.97 3.85
C PRO A 272 9.18 9.22 4.17
N TYR A 273 10.07 8.84 3.27
CA TYR A 273 11.54 8.85 3.45
C TYR A 273 12.10 10.15 4.05
N LEU A 274 11.62 11.31 3.61
CA LEU A 274 12.09 12.61 4.10
C LEU A 274 11.60 12.96 5.52
N ARG A 275 10.61 12.25 6.02
CA ARG A 275 10.02 12.45 7.36
C ARG A 275 10.55 11.45 8.38
N THR A 276 10.98 10.29 7.92
CA THR A 276 11.59 9.26 8.78
C THR A 276 12.84 9.83 9.46
N GLY A 277 12.90 9.69 10.77
CA GLY A 277 14.03 10.16 11.57
C GLY A 277 15.34 9.47 11.16
N LEU A 278 16.45 10.21 11.12
CA LEU A 278 17.77 9.66 10.75
C LEU A 278 18.18 8.46 11.60
N PHE A 279 17.84 8.45 12.87
CA PHE A 279 18.16 7.33 13.77
C PHE A 279 17.33 6.09 13.44
N GLU A 280 16.03 6.25 13.22
CA GLU A 280 15.13 5.20 12.78
C GLU A 280 15.58 4.61 11.44
N LEU A 281 15.87 5.48 10.46
CA LEU A 281 16.38 5.06 9.15
C LEU A 281 17.70 4.29 9.28
N ALA A 282 18.60 4.73 10.15
CA ALA A 282 19.84 4.03 10.43
C ALA A 282 19.60 2.67 11.09
N GLN A 283 18.63 2.54 11.96
CA GLN A 283 18.25 1.28 12.60
C GLN A 283 17.63 0.31 11.60
N LYS A 284 16.62 0.75 10.82
CA LYS A 284 15.93 -0.08 9.82
C LYS A 284 16.89 -0.62 8.73
N ARG A 285 17.94 0.13 8.40
CA ARG A 285 18.98 -0.29 7.45
C ARG A 285 20.16 -1.01 8.09
N GLY A 286 20.48 -0.65 9.34
CA GLY A 286 21.70 -1.07 10.02
C GLY A 286 21.72 -2.53 10.42
N ILE A 287 20.61 -3.12 10.77
CA ILE A 287 20.50 -4.51 11.24
C ILE A 287 21.11 -5.46 10.20
N TRP A 288 20.71 -5.32 8.95
CA TRP A 288 21.23 -6.13 7.85
C TRP A 288 22.72 -5.91 7.61
N LEU A 289 23.17 -4.66 7.67
CA LEU A 289 24.59 -4.31 7.49
C LEU A 289 25.48 -4.92 8.59
N VAL A 290 24.98 -5.00 9.83
CA VAL A 290 25.69 -5.66 10.94
C VAL A 290 25.84 -7.16 10.69
N ILE A 291 24.78 -7.82 10.22
CA ILE A 291 24.84 -9.25 9.84
C ILE A 291 25.88 -9.46 8.73
N LEU A 292 25.83 -8.66 7.67
CA LEU A 292 26.80 -8.73 6.57
C LEU A 292 28.23 -8.46 7.03
N PHE A 293 28.43 -7.53 7.98
CA PHE A 293 29.76 -7.26 8.56
C PHE A 293 30.34 -8.51 9.23
N PHE A 294 29.57 -9.21 10.07
CA PHE A 294 30.04 -10.43 10.71
C PHE A 294 30.30 -11.56 9.71
N CYS A 295 29.45 -11.70 8.68
CA CYS A 295 29.69 -12.64 7.59
C CYS A 295 31.01 -12.34 6.83
N SER A 296 31.25 -11.05 6.52
CA SER A 296 32.47 -10.61 5.87
C SER A 296 33.70 -10.81 6.75
N LEU A 297 33.57 -10.57 8.06
CA LEU A 297 34.65 -10.81 9.03
C LEU A 297 35.01 -12.31 9.11
N SER A 298 34.01 -13.21 9.10
CA SER A 298 34.22 -14.65 9.02
C SER A 298 35.00 -15.03 7.75
N THR A 299 34.66 -14.43 6.61
CA THR A 299 35.40 -14.64 5.36
C THR A 299 36.84 -14.18 5.46
N ALA A 300 37.09 -13.02 6.08
CA ALA A 300 38.43 -12.48 6.29
C ALA A 300 39.30 -13.43 7.18
N PHE A 301 38.74 -13.93 8.27
CA PHE A 301 39.45 -14.92 9.13
C PHE A 301 39.75 -16.22 8.39
N THR A 302 38.82 -16.72 7.57
CA THR A 302 39.03 -17.90 6.75
C THR A 302 40.17 -17.70 5.77
N LEU A 303 40.18 -16.57 5.04
CA LEU A 303 41.25 -16.23 4.09
C LEU A 303 42.62 -16.12 4.80
N GLN A 304 42.68 -15.48 5.96
CA GLN A 304 43.89 -15.36 6.76
C GLN A 304 44.43 -16.74 7.19
N HIS A 305 43.53 -17.63 7.56
CA HIS A 305 43.92 -18.98 8.03
C HIS A 305 44.46 -19.84 6.88
N LEU A 306 43.95 -19.63 5.65
CA LEU A 306 44.35 -20.35 4.45
C LEU A 306 45.42 -19.62 3.63
N GLU A 307 45.96 -18.48 4.08
CA GLU A 307 46.90 -17.63 3.36
C GLU A 307 48.14 -18.41 2.83
N ALA A 308 48.64 -19.36 3.65
CA ALA A 308 49.78 -20.16 3.26
C ALA A 308 49.52 -21.20 2.14
N GLU A 309 48.22 -21.55 1.96
CA GLU A 309 47.77 -22.53 0.96
C GLU A 309 47.26 -21.89 -0.32
N LEU A 310 46.88 -20.58 -0.25
CA LEU A 310 46.37 -19.86 -1.37
C LEU A 310 47.46 -19.38 -2.34
N LEU A 311 47.29 -19.71 -3.59
CA LEU A 311 48.15 -19.18 -4.62
C LEU A 311 47.85 -17.69 -4.85
N PRO A 312 48.84 -16.81 -5.11
CA PRO A 312 48.67 -15.36 -5.27
C PRO A 312 47.57 -14.98 -6.29
N TRP A 313 47.42 -15.76 -7.34
CA TRP A 313 46.37 -15.51 -8.35
C TRP A 313 44.96 -15.80 -7.82
N MET A 314 44.79 -16.75 -6.88
CA MET A 314 43.45 -17.04 -6.27
C MET A 314 42.92 -15.85 -5.50
N VAL A 315 43.80 -15.20 -4.73
CA VAL A 315 43.41 -13.99 -3.94
C VAL A 315 42.93 -12.87 -4.85
N ALA A 316 43.51 -12.70 -6.03
CA ALA A 316 43.08 -11.67 -7.00
C ALA A 316 41.65 -11.90 -7.54
N PHE A 317 41.15 -13.14 -7.53
CA PHE A 317 39.79 -13.47 -8.01
C PHE A 317 38.72 -13.52 -6.90
N VAL A 318 39.10 -13.46 -5.64
CA VAL A 318 38.13 -13.43 -4.51
C VAL A 318 37.07 -12.33 -4.67
N PRO A 319 37.43 -11.07 -4.99
CA PRO A 319 36.42 -10.02 -5.20
C PRO A 319 35.45 -10.34 -6.35
N LEU A 320 35.94 -10.94 -7.44
CA LEU A 320 35.11 -11.34 -8.58
C LEU A 320 34.08 -12.41 -8.17
N VAL A 321 34.52 -13.43 -7.43
CA VAL A 321 33.67 -14.52 -6.96
C VAL A 321 32.59 -14.00 -6.00
N ILE A 322 32.97 -13.18 -5.03
CA ILE A 322 32.01 -12.59 -4.06
C ILE A 322 31.00 -11.71 -4.76
N SER A 323 31.48 -10.80 -5.66
CA SER A 323 30.61 -9.88 -6.39
C SER A 323 29.64 -10.62 -7.31
N ALA A 324 30.11 -11.57 -8.08
CA ALA A 324 29.27 -12.30 -9.03
C ALA A 324 28.26 -13.21 -8.30
N GLY A 325 28.67 -13.86 -7.21
CA GLY A 325 27.78 -14.69 -6.37
C GLY A 325 26.70 -13.85 -5.70
N GLY A 326 27.05 -12.70 -5.11
CA GLY A 326 26.13 -11.79 -4.48
C GLY A 326 25.10 -11.21 -5.46
N ASN A 327 25.55 -10.75 -6.64
CA ASN A 327 24.66 -10.21 -7.66
C ASN A 327 23.72 -11.28 -8.23
N SER A 328 24.22 -12.47 -8.53
CA SER A 328 23.39 -13.56 -9.07
C SER A 328 22.37 -14.06 -8.02
N GLY A 329 22.79 -14.17 -6.74
CA GLY A 329 21.89 -14.52 -5.65
C GLY A 329 20.80 -13.49 -5.44
N GLY A 330 21.14 -12.19 -5.45
CA GLY A 330 20.16 -11.11 -5.37
C GLY A 330 19.16 -11.12 -6.53
N GLN A 331 19.61 -11.34 -7.76
CA GLN A 331 18.72 -11.46 -8.94
C GLN A 331 17.76 -12.65 -8.80
N ALA A 332 18.26 -13.80 -8.37
CA ALA A 332 17.42 -14.99 -8.17
C ALA A 332 16.39 -14.76 -7.05
N ALA A 333 16.81 -14.17 -5.92
CA ALA A 333 15.92 -13.84 -4.81
C ALA A 333 14.79 -12.90 -5.26
N THR A 334 15.12 -11.80 -5.95
CA THR A 334 14.12 -10.85 -6.46
C THR A 334 13.10 -11.54 -7.38
N LEU A 335 13.56 -12.38 -8.32
CA LEU A 335 12.67 -13.08 -9.26
C LEU A 335 11.75 -14.07 -8.53
N ILE A 336 12.27 -14.80 -7.54
CA ILE A 336 11.50 -15.79 -6.77
C ILE A 336 10.47 -15.11 -5.89
N ILE A 337 10.86 -14.06 -5.14
CA ILE A 337 9.95 -13.27 -4.29
C ILE A 337 8.83 -12.68 -5.13
N THR A 338 9.15 -12.02 -6.24
CA THR A 338 8.14 -11.45 -7.13
C THR A 338 7.19 -12.52 -7.70
N ALA A 339 7.67 -13.71 -8.02
CA ALA A 339 6.83 -14.79 -8.53
C ALA A 339 5.93 -15.39 -7.43
N ILE A 340 6.37 -15.39 -6.17
CA ILE A 340 5.54 -15.78 -5.02
C ILE A 340 4.47 -14.72 -4.78
N ALA A 341 4.83 -13.44 -4.73
CA ALA A 341 3.90 -12.32 -4.56
C ALA A 341 2.80 -12.27 -5.64
N ARG A 342 3.11 -12.71 -6.87
CA ARG A 342 2.12 -12.81 -7.96
C ARG A 342 1.29 -14.11 -7.94
N GLY A 343 1.50 -14.98 -6.96
CA GLY A 343 0.82 -16.28 -6.92
C GLY A 343 1.27 -17.26 -8.01
N GLU A 344 2.34 -16.96 -8.77
CA GLU A 344 2.88 -17.84 -9.82
C GLU A 344 3.62 -19.05 -9.23
N LEU A 345 4.17 -18.88 -8.02
CA LEU A 345 4.90 -19.91 -7.27
C LEU A 345 4.29 -20.10 -5.88
N SER A 346 4.20 -21.36 -5.46
CA SER A 346 3.85 -21.71 -4.08
C SER A 346 5.04 -22.32 -3.35
N LEU A 347 5.02 -22.29 -2.01
CA LEU A 347 6.04 -22.93 -1.18
C LEU A 347 6.21 -24.43 -1.44
N ARG A 348 5.24 -25.07 -2.14
CA ARG A 348 5.32 -26.49 -2.54
C ARG A 348 6.18 -26.71 -3.79
N ASP A 349 6.45 -25.65 -4.56
CA ASP A 349 7.21 -25.73 -5.80
C ASP A 349 8.73 -25.60 -5.63
N TRP A 350 9.22 -25.51 -4.36
CA TRP A 350 10.62 -25.26 -4.04
C TRP A 350 11.62 -26.18 -4.76
N SER A 351 11.28 -27.47 -4.94
CA SER A 351 12.17 -28.42 -5.64
C SER A 351 12.32 -28.10 -7.14
N LYS A 352 11.24 -27.58 -7.77
CA LYS A 352 11.27 -27.12 -9.18
C LYS A 352 12.09 -25.87 -9.30
N VAL A 353 11.95 -24.94 -8.34
CA VAL A 353 12.72 -23.69 -8.28
C VAL A 353 14.23 -23.99 -8.17
N ILE A 354 14.63 -24.83 -7.19
CA ILE A 354 16.04 -25.23 -7.05
C ILE A 354 16.56 -25.87 -8.34
N GLY A 355 15.83 -26.79 -8.92
CA GLY A 355 16.24 -27.43 -10.18
C GLY A 355 16.37 -26.46 -11.34
N ARG A 356 15.60 -25.38 -11.35
CA ARG A 356 15.66 -24.31 -12.35
C ARG A 356 16.89 -23.41 -12.11
N GLU A 357 17.12 -23.02 -10.87
CA GLU A 357 18.25 -22.17 -10.47
C GLU A 357 19.60 -22.86 -10.68
N ILE A 358 19.69 -24.16 -10.41
CA ILE A 358 20.91 -24.94 -10.73
C ILE A 358 21.23 -24.89 -12.23
N ARG A 359 20.21 -25.11 -13.08
CA ARG A 359 20.40 -25.03 -14.53
C ARG A 359 20.78 -23.64 -15.00
N MET A 360 20.15 -22.61 -14.41
CA MET A 360 20.46 -21.21 -14.67
C MET A 360 21.91 -20.87 -14.26
N GLY A 361 22.35 -21.35 -13.10
CA GLY A 361 23.72 -21.20 -12.62
C GLY A 361 24.75 -21.81 -13.60
N PHE A 362 24.48 -23.01 -14.16
CA PHE A 362 25.34 -23.61 -15.18
C PHE A 362 25.38 -22.77 -16.48
N MET A 363 24.24 -22.21 -16.90
CA MET A 363 24.19 -21.35 -18.09
C MET A 363 24.99 -20.06 -17.90
N LEU A 364 24.76 -19.36 -16.78
CA LEU A 364 25.44 -18.11 -16.45
C LEU A 364 26.95 -18.34 -16.23
N GLY A 365 27.32 -19.38 -15.49
CA GLY A 365 28.70 -19.76 -15.28
C GLY A 365 29.39 -20.14 -16.59
N GLY A 366 28.73 -20.89 -17.48
CA GLY A 366 29.22 -21.21 -18.82
C GLY A 366 29.46 -19.96 -19.68
N THR A 367 28.57 -18.99 -19.60
CA THR A 367 28.72 -17.69 -20.29
C THR A 367 29.95 -16.93 -19.77
N LEU A 368 30.11 -16.84 -18.45
CA LEU A 368 31.26 -16.19 -17.82
C LEU A 368 32.56 -16.92 -18.14
N PHE A 369 32.54 -18.25 -18.21
CA PHE A 369 33.68 -19.06 -18.64
C PHE A 369 34.12 -18.72 -20.08
N LEU A 370 33.17 -18.65 -21.01
CA LEU A 370 33.44 -18.27 -22.39
C LEU A 370 34.01 -16.85 -22.50
N ILE A 371 33.45 -15.89 -21.76
CA ILE A 371 33.96 -14.52 -21.68
C ILE A 371 35.42 -14.54 -21.14
N GLY A 372 35.66 -15.32 -20.08
CA GLY A 372 37.01 -15.50 -19.53
C GLY A 372 38.01 -16.03 -20.54
N LEU A 373 37.64 -17.04 -21.33
CA LEU A 373 38.48 -17.56 -22.41
C LEU A 373 38.81 -16.48 -23.49
N VAL A 374 37.79 -15.72 -23.90
CA VAL A 374 38.00 -14.62 -24.87
C VAL A 374 38.90 -13.54 -24.27
N THR A 375 38.74 -13.19 -23.00
CA THR A 375 39.58 -12.22 -22.32
C THR A 375 41.02 -12.67 -22.22
N MET A 376 41.28 -13.95 -21.93
CA MET A 376 42.64 -14.51 -21.95
C MET A 376 43.26 -14.44 -23.33
N TRP A 377 42.51 -14.68 -24.39
CA TRP A 377 42.97 -14.62 -25.75
C TRP A 377 43.34 -13.19 -26.20
N LEU A 378 42.50 -12.22 -25.79
CA LEU A 378 42.72 -10.80 -26.12
C LEU A 378 43.82 -10.14 -25.27
N PHE A 379 44.00 -10.59 -24.04
CA PHE A 379 44.94 -10.01 -23.07
C PHE A 379 45.88 -11.08 -22.51
N PRO A 380 46.99 -11.42 -23.22
CA PRO A 380 47.94 -12.46 -22.78
C PRO A 380 48.51 -12.24 -21.37
N GLN A 381 48.54 -11.01 -20.88
CA GLN A 381 48.95 -10.66 -19.52
C GLN A 381 48.02 -11.26 -18.47
N VAL A 382 46.74 -11.41 -18.76
CA VAL A 382 45.77 -12.10 -17.93
C VAL A 382 45.95 -13.60 -17.94
N ALA A 383 46.39 -14.15 -19.07
CA ALA A 383 46.74 -15.57 -19.20
C ALA A 383 47.91 -15.98 -18.31
N ALA A 384 48.82 -15.06 -18.01
CA ALA A 384 49.95 -15.30 -17.08
C ALA A 384 49.49 -15.46 -15.62
N LEU A 385 48.27 -15.04 -15.25
CA LEU A 385 47.66 -15.25 -13.92
C LEU A 385 47.19 -16.69 -13.66
N GLY A 386 47.16 -17.51 -14.70
CA GLY A 386 46.93 -18.95 -14.62
C GLY A 386 45.63 -19.41 -15.29
N TRP A 387 45.75 -20.32 -16.23
CA TRP A 387 44.62 -20.94 -16.94
C TRP A 387 43.64 -21.67 -16.00
N MET A 388 44.10 -22.14 -14.84
CA MET A 388 43.24 -22.74 -13.80
C MET A 388 42.21 -21.73 -13.24
N ALA A 389 42.50 -20.43 -13.15
CA ALA A 389 41.56 -19.44 -12.68
C ALA A 389 40.30 -19.37 -13.56
N VAL A 390 40.47 -19.53 -14.85
CA VAL A 390 39.37 -19.50 -15.83
C VAL A 390 38.43 -20.71 -15.69
N LEU A 391 38.96 -21.85 -15.18
CA LEU A 391 38.17 -23.05 -14.94
C LEU A 391 37.50 -23.06 -13.55
N VAL A 392 38.22 -22.61 -12.52
CA VAL A 392 37.74 -22.70 -11.12
C VAL A 392 36.73 -21.60 -10.77
N VAL A 393 36.94 -20.37 -11.26
CA VAL A 393 36.09 -19.23 -10.92
C VAL A 393 34.65 -19.43 -11.38
N PRO A 394 34.31 -19.85 -12.61
CA PRO A 394 32.93 -20.12 -12.99
C PRO A 394 32.28 -21.27 -12.21
N LEU A 395 33.04 -22.28 -11.83
CA LEU A 395 32.54 -23.44 -11.07
C LEU A 395 32.17 -23.05 -9.66
N THR A 396 32.99 -22.23 -8.99
CA THR A 396 32.72 -21.71 -7.65
C THR A 396 31.58 -20.71 -7.67
N LEU A 397 31.43 -19.89 -8.70
CA LEU A 397 30.30 -19.00 -8.93
C LEU A 397 28.97 -19.77 -8.99
N ASN A 398 28.92 -20.88 -9.72
CA ASN A 398 27.70 -21.71 -9.78
C ASN A 398 27.31 -22.28 -8.40
N ILE A 399 28.28 -22.70 -7.59
CA ILE A 399 28.03 -23.23 -6.25
C ILE A 399 27.52 -22.13 -5.32
N LEU A 400 28.07 -20.92 -5.41
CA LEU A 400 27.65 -19.76 -4.60
C LEU A 400 26.26 -19.23 -4.99
N VAL A 401 25.91 -19.25 -6.28
CA VAL A 401 24.55 -18.91 -6.75
C VAL A 401 23.53 -19.88 -6.14
N ILE A 402 23.82 -21.17 -6.16
CA ILE A 402 22.94 -22.18 -5.56
C ILE A 402 22.83 -21.97 -4.04
N ALA A 403 23.93 -21.67 -3.36
CA ALA A 403 23.93 -21.43 -1.91
C ALA A 403 23.23 -20.13 -1.53
N GLY A 404 23.25 -19.10 -2.38
CA GLY A 404 22.57 -17.82 -2.14
C GLY A 404 21.06 -17.86 -2.38
N THR A 405 20.56 -18.78 -3.22
CA THR A 405 19.11 -18.94 -3.46
C THR A 405 18.41 -19.81 -2.42
N LEU A 406 19.12 -20.68 -1.72
CA LEU A 406 18.56 -21.55 -0.70
C LEU A 406 17.91 -20.79 0.49
N PRO A 407 18.52 -19.74 1.07
CA PRO A 407 17.89 -18.96 2.14
C PRO A 407 16.61 -18.25 1.72
N ALA A 408 16.57 -17.67 0.53
CA ALA A 408 15.39 -16.97 0.02
C ALA A 408 14.18 -17.90 -0.17
N ALA A 409 14.41 -19.18 -0.42
CA ALA A 409 13.36 -20.19 -0.55
C ALA A 409 12.91 -20.80 0.77
N THR A 410 13.64 -20.55 1.88
CA THR A 410 13.38 -21.20 3.19
C THR A 410 12.81 -20.26 4.25
N PHE A 411 12.84 -18.95 4.06
CA PHE A 411 12.19 -17.99 4.95
C PHE A 411 10.91 -17.47 4.30
N PRO A 412 9.72 -17.97 4.69
CA PRO A 412 8.49 -17.26 4.40
C PRO A 412 8.56 -15.92 5.14
N SER A 413 8.24 -14.83 4.47
CA SER A 413 7.89 -13.58 5.14
C SER A 413 6.76 -13.87 6.15
N PRO A 414 6.81 -13.31 7.35
CA PRO A 414 5.76 -13.46 8.34
C PRO A 414 4.43 -12.92 7.85
#